data_fc5cdb60ec70c63210a57dbd2f3d20ee
#
_entry.id   fc5cdb60ec70c63210a57dbd2f3d20ee
#
_cell.length_a   1.000
_cell.length_b   1.000
_cell.length_c   1.000
_cell.angle_alpha   90.00
_cell.angle_beta   90.00
_cell.angle_gamma   90.00
#
_symmetry.space_group_name_H-M   'P 1'
#
loop_
_entity.id
_entity.type
_entity.pdbx_description
1 polymer ?
#
loop_
_entity_poly.entity_id
_entity_poly.type
_entity_poly.pdbx_seq_one_letter_code
_entity_poly.pdbx_strand_id
1 'polypeptide(L)'
;MRQLPDRPDVLVVNGTGLDHPRHAGMALHLGYLLDLPTVGVTHRPLCAEGSWPDDERGSISPLAHDGQIVGYWVRTSYGARPLVAHGAWRTSPETAAEVVLAVTTRFRTPEPLRLARQVARTARAGVEQVV
;
A
#
# COMPACT_ATOMS: atom_id res chain seq x y z
N MET A 1 7.56 16.70 -5.84
CA MET A 1 8.87 16.02 -5.72
C MET A 1 9.77 16.43 -6.86
N ARG A 2 11.00 16.63 -6.53
CA ARG A 2 11.96 17.10 -7.49
C ARG A 2 12.37 16.00 -8.47
N GLN A 3 12.73 16.40 -9.68
CA GLN A 3 13.21 15.48 -10.68
C GLN A 3 14.58 14.95 -10.28
N LEU A 4 14.73 13.63 -10.22
CA LEU A 4 15.97 12.97 -9.85
C LEU A 4 16.27 11.88 -10.87
N PRO A 5 17.56 11.51 -11.07
CA PRO A 5 17.86 10.40 -11.95
C PRO A 5 17.18 9.10 -11.51
N ASP A 6 17.02 8.93 -10.19
CA ASP A 6 16.40 7.77 -9.61
C ASP A 6 15.02 8.09 -9.00
N ARG A 7 14.26 8.93 -9.68
CA ARG A 7 12.90 9.27 -9.24
C ARG A 7 12.10 7.98 -9.04
N PRO A 8 11.36 7.86 -7.93
CA PRO A 8 10.59 6.65 -7.68
C PRO A 8 9.47 6.47 -8.70
N ASP A 9 9.18 5.21 -9.02
CA ASP A 9 8.05 4.87 -9.87
C ASP A 9 6.74 4.92 -9.10
N VAL A 10 6.80 4.65 -7.80
CA VAL A 10 5.63 4.58 -6.93
C VAL A 10 5.99 5.13 -5.57
N LEU A 11 5.09 5.95 -5.00
CA LEU A 11 5.17 6.37 -3.61
C LEU A 11 4.32 5.43 -2.76
N VAL A 12 4.89 4.92 -1.69
CA VAL A 12 4.13 4.15 -0.71
C VAL A 12 3.84 5.05 0.48
N VAL A 13 2.57 5.23 0.77
CA VAL A 13 2.10 6.18 1.78
C VAL A 13 1.46 5.41 2.94
N ASN A 14 1.81 5.77 4.16
CA ASN A 14 1.19 5.19 5.34
C ASN A 14 -0.18 5.85 5.54
N GLY A 15 -1.17 5.35 4.81
CA GLY A 15 -2.50 5.92 4.82
C GLY A 15 -3.40 5.22 3.82
N THR A 16 -4.67 5.61 3.77
CA THR A 16 -5.63 5.02 2.84
C THR A 16 -5.62 5.75 1.50
N GLY A 17 -6.19 5.09 0.50
CA GLY A 17 -6.39 5.69 -0.82
C GLY A 17 -7.88 5.74 -1.14
N LEU A 18 -8.35 4.79 -1.93
CA LEU A 18 -9.78 4.70 -2.27
C LEU A 18 -10.64 4.23 -1.11
N ASP A 19 -10.05 3.59 -0.10
CA ASP A 19 -10.76 3.20 1.11
C ASP A 19 -10.93 4.43 2.00
N HIS A 20 -11.97 5.20 1.73
CA HIS A 20 -12.26 6.46 2.40
C HIS A 20 -13.72 6.80 2.14
N PRO A 21 -14.42 7.47 3.07
CA PRO A 21 -15.83 7.81 2.85
C PRO A 21 -16.09 8.55 1.52
N ARG A 22 -15.11 9.33 1.06
CA ARG A 22 -15.18 10.06 -0.22
C ARG A 22 -14.21 9.52 -1.25
N HIS A 23 -13.68 8.32 -1.05
CA HIS A 23 -12.68 7.71 -1.94
C HIS A 23 -11.46 8.60 -2.15
N ALA A 24 -11.05 9.34 -1.11
CA ALA A 24 -10.00 10.34 -1.21
C ALA A 24 -9.12 10.37 0.04
N GLY A 25 -8.50 9.24 0.38
CA GLY A 25 -7.57 9.17 1.50
C GLY A 25 -6.25 9.86 1.22
N MET A 26 -5.37 9.85 2.21
CA MET A 26 -4.10 10.56 2.14
C MET A 26 -3.23 10.12 0.96
N ALA A 27 -3.15 8.81 0.69
CA ALA A 27 -2.33 8.31 -0.40
C ALA A 27 -2.79 8.84 -1.75
N LEU A 28 -4.12 8.88 -1.95
CA LEU A 28 -4.68 9.43 -3.18
C LEU A 28 -4.39 10.93 -3.30
N HIS A 29 -4.58 11.64 -2.21
CA HIS A 29 -4.39 13.08 -2.20
C HIS A 29 -2.94 13.46 -2.49
N LEU A 30 -1.99 12.79 -1.86
CA LEU A 30 -0.58 13.03 -2.11
C LEU A 30 -0.18 12.69 -3.54
N GLY A 31 -0.72 11.61 -4.08
CA GLY A 31 -0.44 11.23 -5.46
C GLY A 31 -0.90 12.31 -6.43
N TYR A 32 -2.07 12.86 -6.19
CA TYR A 32 -2.59 13.94 -7.03
C TYR A 32 -1.70 15.19 -6.95
N LEU A 33 -1.31 15.56 -5.72
CA LEU A 33 -0.48 16.76 -5.52
C LEU A 33 0.91 16.62 -6.14
N LEU A 34 1.49 15.44 -6.05
CA LEU A 34 2.85 15.20 -6.52
C LEU A 34 2.90 14.66 -7.95
N ASP A 35 1.75 14.33 -8.51
CA ASP A 35 1.62 13.70 -9.82
C ASP A 35 2.49 12.45 -9.95
N LEU A 36 2.39 11.59 -8.95
CA LEU A 36 3.13 10.32 -8.89
C LEU A 36 2.16 9.21 -8.52
N PRO A 37 2.30 8.02 -9.10
CA PRO A 37 1.50 6.89 -8.67
C PRO A 37 1.75 6.61 -7.18
N THR A 38 0.68 6.37 -6.43
CA THR A 38 0.78 6.11 -4.99
C THR A 38 0.04 4.83 -4.62
N VAL A 39 0.53 4.21 -3.55
CA VAL A 39 -0.07 3.05 -2.92
C VAL A 39 -0.17 3.35 -1.43
N GLY A 40 -1.32 3.07 -0.84
CA GLY A 40 -1.48 3.21 0.60
C GLY A 40 -1.24 1.90 1.32
N VAL A 41 -0.71 1.98 2.53
CA VAL A 41 -0.53 0.81 3.41
C VAL A 41 -1.02 1.18 4.78
N THR A 42 -1.87 0.33 5.35
CA THR A 42 -2.34 0.49 6.73
C THR A 42 -2.48 -0.87 7.39
N HIS A 43 -2.74 -0.86 8.70
CA HIS A 43 -3.01 -2.08 9.45
C HIS A 43 -4.46 -2.48 9.41
N ARG A 44 -5.36 -1.55 9.13
CA ARG A 44 -6.80 -1.76 9.14
C ARG A 44 -7.45 -1.02 8.00
N PRO A 45 -8.54 -1.58 7.44
CA PRO A 45 -9.33 -0.81 6.49
C PRO A 45 -10.07 0.30 7.23
N LEU A 46 -10.39 1.37 6.50
CA LEU A 46 -11.14 2.49 7.06
C LEU A 46 -12.64 2.27 6.88
N CYS A 47 -13.09 2.11 5.66
CA CYS A 47 -14.50 1.88 5.33
C CYS A 47 -14.73 0.53 4.67
N ALA A 48 -13.69 -0.03 4.06
CA ALA A 48 -13.80 -1.25 3.28
C ALA A 48 -13.99 -2.47 4.17
N GLU A 49 -14.62 -3.50 3.61
CA GLU A 49 -14.90 -4.74 4.33
C GLU A 49 -14.45 -5.93 3.51
N GLY A 50 -13.99 -6.95 4.20
CA GLY A 50 -13.55 -8.19 3.58
C GLY A 50 -12.88 -9.09 4.60
N SER A 51 -12.88 -10.39 4.32
CA SER A 51 -12.29 -11.40 5.21
C SER A 51 -10.79 -11.46 5.06
N TRP A 52 -10.11 -11.93 6.11
CA TRP A 52 -8.68 -12.15 6.05
C TRP A 52 -8.34 -13.23 5.02
N PRO A 53 -7.16 -13.12 4.39
CA PRO A 53 -6.68 -14.16 3.48
C PRO A 53 -6.16 -15.37 4.27
N ASP A 54 -5.83 -16.43 3.53
CA ASP A 54 -5.22 -17.60 4.12
C ASP A 54 -3.91 -17.22 4.83
N ASP A 55 -3.52 -18.02 5.82
CA ASP A 55 -2.32 -17.76 6.60
C ASP A 55 -1.08 -18.29 5.89
N GLU A 56 -0.85 -17.76 4.72
CA GLU A 56 0.33 -18.08 3.91
C GLU A 56 0.84 -16.80 3.28
N ARG A 57 2.16 -16.67 3.26
CA ARG A 57 2.77 -15.49 2.64
C ARG A 57 2.33 -15.36 1.19
N GLY A 58 1.90 -14.18 0.81
CA GLY A 58 1.45 -13.89 -0.55
C GLY A 58 -0.04 -14.04 -0.75
N SER A 59 -0.77 -14.57 0.24
CA SER A 59 -2.22 -14.67 0.15
C SER A 59 -2.85 -13.30 0.26
N ILE A 60 -3.85 -13.04 -0.57
CA ILE A 60 -4.56 -11.76 -0.58
C ILE A 60 -6.06 -12.01 -0.53
N SER A 61 -6.80 -11.02 -0.04
CA SER A 61 -8.25 -11.08 0.00
C SER A 61 -8.80 -9.68 -0.24
N PRO A 62 -9.83 -9.54 -1.10
CA PRO A 62 -10.31 -8.23 -1.49
C PRO A 62 -11.03 -7.49 -0.36
N LEU A 63 -10.91 -6.18 -0.39
CA LEU A 63 -11.63 -5.27 0.48
C LEU A 63 -12.48 -4.36 -0.40
N ALA A 64 -13.77 -4.32 -0.11
CA ALA A 64 -14.72 -3.57 -0.93
C ALA A 64 -15.38 -2.45 -0.14
N HIS A 65 -15.63 -1.35 -0.82
CA HIS A 65 -16.36 -0.20 -0.30
C HIS A 65 -17.26 0.32 -1.41
N ASP A 66 -18.54 0.50 -1.09
CA ASP A 66 -19.54 0.95 -2.07
C ASP A 66 -19.58 0.08 -3.32
N GLY A 67 -19.45 -1.24 -3.14
CA GLY A 67 -19.51 -2.18 -4.24
C GLY A 67 -18.27 -2.26 -5.11
N GLN A 68 -17.21 -1.58 -4.74
CA GLN A 68 -15.96 -1.59 -5.49
C GLN A 68 -14.82 -2.11 -4.65
N ILE A 69 -13.90 -2.85 -5.27
CA ILE A 69 -12.68 -3.27 -4.60
C ILE A 69 -11.76 -2.05 -4.53
N VAL A 70 -11.39 -1.67 -3.30
CA VAL A 70 -10.55 -0.50 -3.07
C VAL A 70 -9.18 -0.88 -2.52
N GLY A 71 -9.01 -2.13 -2.10
CA GLY A 71 -7.75 -2.60 -1.56
C GLY A 71 -7.79 -4.09 -1.33
N TYR A 72 -6.73 -4.59 -0.74
CA TYR A 72 -6.58 -6.00 -0.40
C TYR A 72 -5.94 -6.16 0.96
N TRP A 73 -6.41 -7.14 1.72
CA TRP A 73 -5.64 -7.71 2.79
C TRP A 73 -4.47 -8.47 2.16
N VAL A 74 -3.28 -8.28 2.68
CA VAL A 74 -2.08 -8.93 2.16
C VAL A 74 -1.36 -9.62 3.29
N ARG A 75 -1.20 -10.94 3.18
CA ARG A 75 -0.45 -11.70 4.17
C ARG A 75 1.03 -11.65 3.81
N THR A 76 1.80 -10.90 4.56
CA THR A 76 3.21 -10.68 4.25
C THR A 76 4.12 -11.72 4.87
N SER A 77 3.64 -12.45 5.89
CA SER A 77 4.38 -13.57 6.45
C SER A 77 3.43 -14.50 7.19
N TYR A 78 3.84 -15.76 7.30
CA TYR A 78 3.06 -16.76 8.00
C TYR A 78 2.92 -16.38 9.47
N GLY A 79 1.74 -16.52 10.02
CA GLY A 79 1.47 -16.23 11.42
C GLY A 79 1.40 -14.76 11.77
N ALA A 80 1.70 -13.86 10.84
CA ALA A 80 1.63 -12.43 11.08
C ALA A 80 0.26 -11.90 10.66
N ARG A 81 -0.15 -10.81 11.32
CA ARG A 81 -1.37 -10.12 10.95
C ARG A 81 -1.22 -9.53 9.54
N PRO A 82 -2.21 -9.68 8.67
CA PRO A 82 -2.10 -9.10 7.33
C PRO A 82 -2.10 -7.57 7.36
N LEU A 83 -1.50 -6.99 6.36
CA LEU A 83 -1.54 -5.55 6.11
C LEU A 83 -2.61 -5.25 5.08
N VAL A 84 -3.03 -3.99 5.02
CA VAL A 84 -3.97 -3.54 4.00
C VAL A 84 -3.20 -2.76 2.94
N ALA A 85 -3.33 -3.20 1.69
CA ALA A 85 -2.78 -2.49 0.54
C ALA A 85 -3.91 -1.72 -0.12
N HIS A 86 -3.73 -0.42 -0.31
CA HIS A 86 -4.77 0.45 -0.84
C HIS A 86 -4.42 0.94 -2.23
N GLY A 87 -5.33 0.75 -3.18
CA GLY A 87 -5.24 1.46 -4.44
C GLY A 87 -5.40 2.94 -4.18
N ALA A 88 -4.67 3.78 -4.93
CA ALA A 88 -4.69 5.22 -4.72
C ALA A 88 -4.53 5.94 -6.06
N TRP A 89 -3.63 6.91 -6.16
CA TRP A 89 -3.48 7.70 -7.37
C TRP A 89 -2.76 6.90 -8.44
N ARG A 90 -3.43 6.67 -9.57
CA ARG A 90 -2.88 5.95 -10.73
C ARG A 90 -2.41 4.53 -10.42
N THR A 91 -2.98 3.92 -9.40
CA THR A 91 -2.69 2.52 -9.08
C THR A 91 -3.98 1.80 -8.82
N SER A 92 -4.03 0.53 -9.22
CA SER A 92 -5.14 -0.34 -8.90
C SER A 92 -4.93 -1.00 -7.55
N PRO A 93 -5.99 -1.52 -6.92
CA PRO A 93 -5.83 -2.31 -5.70
C PRO A 93 -4.90 -3.51 -5.90
N GLU A 94 -4.94 -4.13 -7.09
CA GLU A 94 -4.08 -5.26 -7.42
C GLU A 94 -2.62 -4.85 -7.46
N THR A 95 -2.33 -3.72 -8.07
CA THR A 95 -0.97 -3.18 -8.09
C THR A 95 -0.50 -2.87 -6.67
N ALA A 96 -1.38 -2.33 -5.84
CA ALA A 96 -1.05 -2.04 -4.46
C ALA A 96 -0.63 -3.30 -3.71
N ALA A 97 -1.37 -4.40 -3.89
CA ALA A 97 -1.02 -5.67 -3.27
C ALA A 97 0.35 -6.16 -3.71
N GLU A 98 0.63 -6.05 -5.02
CA GLU A 98 1.93 -6.45 -5.56
C GLU A 98 3.07 -5.62 -4.98
N VAL A 99 2.88 -4.31 -4.88
CA VAL A 99 3.91 -3.42 -4.34
C VAL A 99 4.20 -3.75 -2.88
N VAL A 100 3.14 -3.94 -2.07
CA VAL A 100 3.31 -4.27 -0.66
C VAL A 100 4.07 -5.58 -0.50
N LEU A 101 3.73 -6.60 -1.29
CA LEU A 101 4.43 -7.88 -1.23
C LEU A 101 5.89 -7.72 -1.66
N ALA A 102 6.16 -6.95 -2.71
CA ALA A 102 7.51 -6.74 -3.18
C ALA A 102 8.38 -6.03 -2.16
N VAL A 103 7.83 -5.02 -1.49
CA VAL A 103 8.55 -4.26 -0.47
C VAL A 103 8.82 -5.13 0.75
N THR A 104 7.84 -5.92 1.19
CA THR A 104 7.97 -6.73 2.40
C THR A 104 8.73 -8.03 2.17
N THR A 105 9.01 -8.41 0.94
CA THR A 105 9.77 -9.60 0.63
C THR A 105 11.16 -9.57 1.24
N ARG A 106 11.77 -8.41 1.29
CA ARG A 106 13.13 -8.23 1.82
C ARG A 106 13.17 -8.23 3.33
N PHE A 107 12.03 -8.09 3.99
CA PHE A 107 11.98 -7.85 5.42
C PHE A 107 10.92 -8.74 6.03
N ARG A 108 11.30 -9.46 7.05
CA ARG A 108 10.45 -10.50 7.61
C ARG A 108 9.39 -9.97 8.55
N THR A 109 9.56 -8.75 9.06
CA THR A 109 8.64 -8.19 10.04
C THR A 109 7.93 -6.98 9.45
N PRO A 110 6.63 -7.07 9.20
CA PRO A 110 5.88 -5.98 8.60
C PRO A 110 5.39 -4.97 9.65
N GLU A 111 6.30 -4.41 10.43
CA GLU A 111 5.96 -3.36 11.37
C GLU A 111 5.92 -2.02 10.64
N PRO A 112 5.04 -1.09 11.05
CA PRO A 112 4.91 0.18 10.34
C PRO A 112 6.21 0.95 10.23
N LEU A 113 6.97 1.08 11.32
CA LEU A 113 8.23 1.80 11.29
C LEU A 113 9.27 1.11 10.43
N ARG A 114 9.32 -0.22 10.50
CA ARG A 114 10.24 -0.99 9.68
C ARG A 114 9.88 -0.88 8.21
N LEU A 115 8.59 -0.98 7.90
CA LEU A 115 8.12 -0.84 6.53
C LEU A 115 8.49 0.54 5.99
N ALA A 116 8.28 1.59 6.77
CA ALA A 116 8.60 2.95 6.35
C ALA A 116 10.09 3.10 6.01
N ARG A 117 10.96 2.58 6.86
CA ARG A 117 12.40 2.67 6.61
C ARG A 117 12.82 1.88 5.38
N GLN A 118 12.21 0.74 5.17
CA GLN A 118 12.54 -0.10 4.03
C GLN A 118 12.08 0.53 2.73
N VAL A 119 10.91 1.13 2.74
CA VAL A 119 10.41 1.83 1.56
C VAL A 119 11.32 3.02 1.26
N ALA A 120 11.76 3.75 2.28
CA ALA A 120 12.68 4.86 2.10
C ALA A 120 14.00 4.42 1.44
N ARG A 121 14.51 3.25 1.85
CA ARG A 121 15.72 2.69 1.20
C ARG A 121 15.43 2.22 -0.22
N THR A 122 14.26 1.63 -0.41
CA THR A 122 13.86 1.13 -1.73
C THR A 122 13.57 2.27 -2.70
N ALA A 123 13.39 3.48 -2.19
CA ALA A 123 13.20 4.65 -3.04
C ALA A 123 14.29 4.78 -4.09
N ARG A 124 15.50 4.34 -3.76
CA ARG A 124 16.61 4.36 -4.71
C ARG A 124 16.43 3.35 -5.82
N ALA A 125 15.55 2.38 -5.62
CA ALA A 125 15.23 1.36 -6.61
C ALA A 125 13.88 1.60 -7.26
N GLY A 126 13.24 2.74 -7.01
CA GLY A 126 11.99 3.10 -7.66
C GLY A 126 10.79 3.24 -6.75
N VAL A 127 10.94 3.00 -5.45
CA VAL A 127 9.84 3.11 -4.50
C VAL A 127 10.24 4.03 -3.37
N GLU A 128 9.34 4.94 -3.00
CA GLU A 128 9.58 5.87 -1.90
C GLU A 128 8.35 5.94 -1.02
N GLN A 129 8.58 6.13 0.28
CA GLN A 129 7.53 6.19 1.26
C GLN A 129 7.36 7.62 1.79
N VAL A 130 6.10 8.05 1.91
CA VAL A 130 5.73 9.32 2.50
C VAL A 130 4.74 9.03 3.64
N VAL A 131 5.00 9.61 4.79
CA VAL A 131 4.15 9.44 5.97
C VAL A 131 3.10 10.52 6.03
#